data_7ffbf5c1878271c674b7eab318260fa2
#
_entry.id   7ffbf5c1878271c674b7eab318260fa2
#
_cell.length_a   1.000
_cell.length_b   1.000
_cell.length_c   1.000
_cell.angle_alpha   90.00
_cell.angle_beta   90.00
_cell.angle_gamma   90.00
#
_symmetry.space_group_name_H-M   'P 1'
#
loop_
_entity.id
_entity.type
_entity.pdbx_description
1 polymer ?
#
loop_
_entity_poly.entity_id
_entity_poly.type
_entity_poly.pdbx_seq_one_letter_code
_entity_poly.pdbx_strand_id
1 'polypeptide(L)'
;MSRFAYTSIAILALFIGCSSEEQASLPASSGEKFSSGVHYEILDNPTTVRDPSKIEVTEVFWFGCNHCYALEPYIADWKKNVSSDVAFIKSPATWNEMLKKHASIYYTAKALGIEQQFVPAAFNTIQNEGRMLTGNTELEYFFRGFNVDKNKYKAVSTSFGVRNAVDQADKKMKQWQ
;
A
#
# COMPACT_ATOMS: atom_id res chain seq x y z
N MET A 1 -59.32 46.62 57.05
CA MET A 1 -58.23 45.67 57.10
C MET A 1 -58.19 44.98 55.75
N SER A 2 -57.37 45.48 54.85
CA SER A 2 -57.27 45.03 53.47
C SER A 2 -56.00 44.27 53.24
N ARG A 3 -56.10 43.01 52.78
CA ARG A 3 -54.98 42.20 52.39
C ARG A 3 -54.92 42.12 50.86
N PHE A 4 -53.91 42.77 50.31
CA PHE A 4 -53.59 42.62 48.91
C PHE A 4 -52.85 41.32 48.65
N ALA A 5 -53.43 40.49 47.74
CA ALA A 5 -52.77 39.31 47.24
C ALA A 5 -52.02 39.65 45.96
N TYR A 6 -50.70 39.47 45.94
CA TYR A 6 -49.92 39.60 44.72
C TYR A 6 -49.85 38.21 44.01
N THR A 7 -50.38 38.22 42.82
CA THR A 7 -50.27 37.05 41.91
C THR A 7 -48.98 37.17 41.08
N SER A 8 -48.03 36.32 41.39
CA SER A 8 -46.79 36.22 40.60
C SER A 8 -47.02 35.38 39.35
N ILE A 9 -46.91 35.98 38.16
CA ILE A 9 -46.91 35.32 36.87
C ILE A 9 -45.50 34.78 36.62
N ALA A 10 -45.33 33.47 36.61
CA ALA A 10 -44.08 32.82 36.19
C ALA A 10 -44.09 32.71 34.65
N ILE A 11 -43.17 33.44 34.04
CA ILE A 11 -42.91 33.32 32.59
C ILE A 11 -41.94 32.13 32.41
N LEU A 12 -42.44 31.05 31.81
CA LEU A 12 -41.66 29.89 31.42
C LEU A 12 -40.99 30.16 30.06
N ALA A 13 -39.72 30.52 30.08
CA ALA A 13 -38.89 30.68 28.87
C ALA A 13 -38.47 29.28 28.36
N LEU A 14 -39.05 28.87 27.24
CA LEU A 14 -38.61 27.69 26.48
C LEU A 14 -37.29 28.02 25.77
N PHE A 15 -36.17 27.52 26.28
CA PHE A 15 -34.89 27.49 25.56
C PHE A 15 -34.93 26.33 24.57
N ILE A 16 -35.11 26.64 23.28
CA ILE A 16 -34.84 25.72 22.18
C ILE A 16 -33.33 25.68 22.02
N GLY A 17 -32.69 24.67 22.61
CA GLY A 17 -31.30 24.39 22.40
C GLY A 17 -31.09 23.79 21.00
N CYS A 18 -30.55 24.58 20.07
CA CYS A 18 -29.91 24.04 18.86
C CYS A 18 -28.66 23.27 19.30
N SER A 19 -28.73 21.95 19.30
CA SER A 19 -27.54 21.10 19.36
C SER A 19 -26.81 21.26 18.03
N SER A 20 -25.81 22.14 17.98
CA SER A 20 -24.77 22.09 16.97
C SER A 20 -23.98 20.79 17.22
N GLU A 21 -24.07 19.85 16.31
CA GLU A 21 -23.11 18.75 16.25
C GLU A 21 -21.73 19.37 16.03
N GLU A 22 -21.00 19.44 17.12
CA GLU A 22 -19.57 19.81 17.12
C GLU A 22 -18.84 18.66 16.44
N GLN A 23 -18.60 18.80 15.12
CA GLN A 23 -17.63 17.96 14.43
C GLN A 23 -16.31 18.14 15.17
N ALA A 24 -15.92 17.08 15.88
CA ALA A 24 -14.63 16.99 16.51
C ALA A 24 -13.55 17.12 15.43
N SER A 25 -13.11 18.33 15.18
CA SER A 25 -11.89 18.60 14.43
C SER A 25 -10.75 18.01 15.26
N LEU A 26 -10.12 16.96 14.72
CA LEU A 26 -8.86 16.45 15.24
C LEU A 26 -7.90 17.65 15.40
N PRO A 27 -7.18 17.75 16.54
CA PRO A 27 -6.25 18.86 16.74
C PRO A 27 -5.22 18.83 15.62
N ALA A 28 -5.13 19.93 14.85
CA ALA A 28 -4.05 20.13 13.90
C ALA A 28 -2.73 19.99 14.66
N SER A 29 -1.97 18.96 14.33
CA SER A 29 -0.63 18.73 14.86
C SER A 29 0.23 19.90 14.45
N SER A 30 0.56 20.77 15.41
CA SER A 30 1.43 21.92 15.22
C SER A 30 2.83 21.41 14.87
N GLY A 31 3.18 21.43 13.58
CA GLY A 31 4.50 21.05 13.09
C GLY A 31 4.49 20.03 11.97
N GLU A 32 3.45 19.94 11.15
CA GLU A 32 3.47 19.05 9.99
C GLU A 32 4.55 19.47 9.00
N LYS A 33 5.61 18.68 8.97
CA LYS A 33 6.72 18.79 8.01
C LYS A 33 6.26 18.55 6.56
N PHE A 34 5.06 17.98 6.38
CA PHE A 34 4.48 17.58 5.10
C PHE A 34 3.06 18.13 4.95
N SER A 35 2.71 18.65 3.77
CA SER A 35 1.42 19.27 3.47
C SER A 35 0.74 18.52 2.33
N SER A 36 -0.59 18.32 2.46
CA SER A 36 -1.43 17.78 1.40
C SER A 36 -1.40 18.69 0.17
N GLY A 37 -1.42 18.10 -1.02
CA GLY A 37 -1.33 18.79 -2.30
C GLY A 37 0.08 19.26 -2.68
N VAL A 38 1.07 19.13 -1.76
CA VAL A 38 2.48 19.47 -2.00
C VAL A 38 3.39 18.25 -1.85
N HIS A 39 3.24 17.52 -0.75
CA HIS A 39 4.09 16.39 -0.41
C HIS A 39 3.37 15.04 -0.54
N TYR A 40 2.06 15.03 -0.45
CA TYR A 40 1.21 13.85 -0.62
C TYR A 40 -0.18 14.25 -1.12
N GLU A 41 -0.91 13.29 -1.66
CA GLU A 41 -2.31 13.44 -2.06
C GLU A 41 -3.18 12.48 -1.27
N ILE A 42 -4.41 12.90 -0.96
CA ILE A 42 -5.41 12.06 -0.32
C ILE A 42 -6.24 11.43 -1.44
N LEU A 43 -6.30 10.09 -1.45
CA LEU A 43 -7.09 9.36 -2.44
C LEU A 43 -8.59 9.51 -2.14
N ASP A 44 -9.39 9.84 -3.14
CA ASP A 44 -10.86 9.93 -3.03
C ASP A 44 -11.48 8.57 -2.65
N ASN A 45 -10.90 7.49 -3.15
CA ASN A 45 -11.35 6.12 -2.92
C ASN A 45 -10.19 5.26 -2.38
N PRO A 46 -9.85 5.36 -1.10
CA PRO A 46 -8.77 4.58 -0.53
C PRO A 46 -9.09 3.08 -0.56
N THR A 47 -8.06 2.26 -0.77
CA THR A 47 -8.21 0.80 -0.70
C THR A 47 -8.42 0.34 0.74
N THR A 48 -9.23 -0.69 0.92
CA THR A 48 -9.39 -1.32 2.24
C THR A 48 -8.07 -1.94 2.68
N VAL A 49 -7.63 -1.61 3.89
CA VAL A 49 -6.48 -2.24 4.53
C VAL A 49 -6.80 -3.68 4.91
N ARG A 50 -5.80 -4.57 4.87
CA ARG A 50 -5.97 -5.99 5.21
C ARG A 50 -6.20 -6.23 6.68
N ASP A 51 -5.49 -5.48 7.51
CA ASP A 51 -5.58 -5.52 8.96
C ASP A 51 -5.86 -4.10 9.50
N PRO A 52 -7.08 -3.84 9.98
CA PRO A 52 -7.45 -2.51 10.48
C PRO A 52 -6.64 -2.05 11.71
N SER A 53 -5.93 -2.96 12.38
CA SER A 53 -5.03 -2.63 13.50
C SER A 53 -3.65 -2.16 13.05
N LYS A 54 -3.37 -2.15 11.72
CA LYS A 54 -2.07 -1.79 11.14
C LYS A 54 -2.17 -0.57 10.24
N ILE A 55 -1.09 0.18 10.19
CA ILE A 55 -0.82 1.17 9.14
C ILE A 55 -0.20 0.42 7.97
N GLU A 56 -0.93 0.25 6.88
CA GLU A 56 -0.41 -0.41 5.67
C GLU A 56 0.36 0.61 4.82
N VAL A 57 1.67 0.40 4.68
CA VAL A 57 2.54 1.17 3.78
C VAL A 57 2.81 0.34 2.54
N THR A 58 2.33 0.78 1.39
CA THR A 58 2.50 0.06 0.12
C THR A 58 3.47 0.79 -0.80
N GLU A 59 4.56 0.13 -1.16
CA GLU A 59 5.43 0.57 -2.24
C GLU A 59 4.92 0.03 -3.56
N VAL A 60 4.61 0.90 -4.50
CA VAL A 60 4.39 0.53 -5.91
C VAL A 60 5.73 0.58 -6.63
N PHE A 61 6.18 -0.53 -7.20
CA PHE A 61 7.52 -0.63 -7.77
C PHE A 61 7.52 -1.37 -9.13
N TRP A 62 8.61 -1.20 -9.87
CA TRP A 62 8.93 -1.98 -11.05
C TRP A 62 10.43 -2.30 -11.08
N PHE A 63 10.81 -3.52 -11.41
CA PHE A 63 12.22 -3.91 -11.49
C PHE A 63 13.05 -3.10 -12.48
N GLY A 64 12.43 -2.56 -13.54
CA GLY A 64 13.09 -1.66 -14.49
C GLY A 64 13.18 -0.19 -14.06
N CYS A 65 12.62 0.17 -12.90
CA CYS A 65 12.64 1.52 -12.36
C CYS A 65 13.94 1.77 -11.56
N ASN A 66 14.81 2.65 -12.05
CA ASN A 66 16.07 3.00 -11.38
C ASN A 66 15.84 3.68 -10.02
N HIS A 67 14.80 4.50 -9.89
CA HIS A 67 14.45 5.13 -8.61
C HIS A 67 13.96 4.11 -7.59
N CYS A 68 13.18 3.10 -8.01
CA CYS A 68 12.78 2.00 -7.15
C CYS A 68 14.01 1.21 -6.66
N TYR A 69 14.96 0.93 -7.58
CA TYR A 69 16.21 0.27 -7.21
C TYR A 69 17.04 1.09 -6.20
N ALA A 70 17.16 2.39 -6.44
CA ALA A 70 17.88 3.29 -5.53
C ALA A 70 17.21 3.42 -4.15
N LEU A 71 15.90 3.19 -4.07
CA LEU A 71 15.13 3.25 -2.82
C LEU A 71 15.29 1.98 -1.95
N GLU A 72 15.63 0.82 -2.53
CA GLU A 72 15.72 -0.47 -1.83
C GLU A 72 16.56 -0.43 -0.53
N PRO A 73 17.79 0.14 -0.50
CA PRO A 73 18.58 0.18 0.73
C PRO A 73 17.93 1.03 1.82
N TYR A 74 17.25 2.11 1.47
CA TYR A 74 16.54 2.97 2.43
C TYR A 74 15.32 2.26 3.03
N ILE A 75 14.55 1.53 2.21
CA ILE A 75 13.43 0.70 2.68
C ILE A 75 13.95 -0.42 3.59
N ALA A 76 15.05 -1.06 3.21
CA ALA A 76 15.63 -2.14 4.02
C ALA A 76 16.08 -1.64 5.39
N ASP A 77 16.65 -0.43 5.46
CA ASP A 77 17.06 0.18 6.73
C ASP A 77 15.86 0.66 7.55
N TRP A 78 14.92 1.34 6.93
CA TRP A 78 13.67 1.78 7.57
C TRP A 78 12.91 0.61 8.21
N LYS A 79 12.80 -0.53 7.51
CA LYS A 79 12.12 -1.74 8.01
C LYS A 79 12.73 -2.33 9.28
N LYS A 80 13.99 -2.04 9.60
CA LYS A 80 14.62 -2.50 10.84
C LYS A 80 14.10 -1.77 12.08
N ASN A 81 13.65 -0.52 11.87
CA ASN A 81 13.31 0.41 12.95
C ASN A 81 11.84 0.85 12.93
N VAL A 82 11.05 0.37 11.96
CA VAL A 82 9.64 0.73 11.84
C VAL A 82 8.83 0.11 12.98
N SER A 83 7.82 0.85 13.46
CA SER A 83 6.94 0.40 14.54
C SER A 83 6.20 -0.89 14.16
N SER A 84 5.91 -1.72 15.16
CA SER A 84 5.24 -3.02 14.97
C SER A 84 3.79 -2.92 14.48
N ASP A 85 3.17 -1.73 14.56
CA ASP A 85 1.85 -1.43 14.03
C ASP A 85 1.86 -1.08 12.52
N VAL A 86 3.04 -1.02 11.88
CA VAL A 86 3.18 -0.80 10.44
C VAL A 86 3.36 -2.12 9.70
N ALA A 87 2.59 -2.30 8.62
CA ALA A 87 2.72 -3.40 7.67
C ALA A 87 3.24 -2.88 6.33
N PHE A 88 4.46 -3.25 5.95
CA PHE A 88 5.03 -2.89 4.65
C PHE A 88 4.69 -3.92 3.58
N ILE A 89 4.19 -3.45 2.43
CA ILE A 89 3.78 -4.28 1.31
C ILE A 89 4.46 -3.79 0.03
N LYS A 90 5.07 -4.70 -0.73
CA LYS A 90 5.47 -4.44 -2.11
C LYS A 90 4.35 -4.82 -3.06
N SER A 91 4.00 -3.92 -3.98
CA SER A 91 3.02 -4.13 -5.04
C SER A 91 3.65 -3.79 -6.38
N PRO A 92 3.89 -4.77 -7.28
CA PRO A 92 4.45 -4.46 -8.59
C PRO A 92 3.44 -3.68 -9.44
N ALA A 93 3.94 -2.69 -10.18
CA ALA A 93 3.16 -1.95 -11.17
C ALA A 93 2.73 -2.85 -12.33
N THR A 94 1.59 -2.54 -12.98
CA THR A 94 0.95 -3.40 -13.99
C THR A 94 0.42 -2.62 -15.21
N TRP A 95 0.86 -1.38 -15.44
CA TRP A 95 0.30 -0.48 -16.48
C TRP A 95 0.44 -0.98 -17.91
N ASN A 96 1.36 -1.91 -18.19
CA ASN A 96 1.56 -2.50 -19.49
C ASN A 96 2.02 -3.95 -19.38
N GLU A 97 2.13 -4.65 -20.52
CA GLU A 97 2.46 -6.07 -20.56
C GLU A 97 3.85 -6.40 -20.00
N MET A 98 4.85 -5.53 -20.16
CA MET A 98 6.16 -5.74 -19.55
C MET A 98 6.08 -5.68 -18.02
N LEU A 99 5.39 -4.68 -17.49
CA LEU A 99 5.20 -4.55 -16.03
C LEU A 99 4.40 -5.74 -15.48
N LYS A 100 3.35 -6.18 -16.19
CA LYS A 100 2.60 -7.39 -15.80
C LYS A 100 3.47 -8.64 -15.81
N LYS A 101 4.40 -8.77 -16.76
CA LYS A 101 5.38 -9.85 -16.77
C LYS A 101 6.25 -9.80 -15.52
N HIS A 102 6.77 -8.63 -15.17
CA HIS A 102 7.55 -8.44 -13.95
C HIS A 102 6.72 -8.65 -12.67
N ALA A 103 5.45 -8.25 -12.66
CA ALA A 103 4.53 -8.58 -11.59
C ALA A 103 4.36 -10.11 -11.43
N SER A 104 4.23 -10.83 -12.54
CA SER A 104 4.12 -12.29 -12.54
C SER A 104 5.37 -12.95 -11.95
N ILE A 105 6.59 -12.53 -12.31
CA ILE A 105 7.80 -13.12 -11.72
C ILE A 105 7.95 -12.78 -10.24
N TYR A 106 7.57 -11.58 -9.81
CA TYR A 106 7.53 -11.21 -8.40
C TYR A 106 6.59 -12.11 -7.59
N TYR A 107 5.35 -12.26 -8.05
CA TYR A 107 4.38 -13.11 -7.36
C TYR A 107 4.72 -14.60 -7.44
N THR A 108 5.42 -15.04 -8.48
CA THR A 108 5.99 -16.38 -8.57
C THR A 108 7.03 -16.60 -7.47
N ALA A 109 7.97 -15.66 -7.32
CA ALA A 109 8.99 -15.72 -6.27
C ALA A 109 8.37 -15.70 -4.87
N LYS A 110 7.34 -14.88 -4.67
CA LYS A 110 6.59 -14.80 -3.42
C LYS A 110 5.86 -16.13 -3.10
N ALA A 111 5.19 -16.71 -4.08
CA ALA A 111 4.51 -18.01 -3.93
C ALA A 111 5.49 -19.16 -3.65
N LEU A 112 6.73 -19.05 -4.12
CA LEU A 112 7.82 -19.99 -3.86
C LEU A 112 8.54 -19.75 -2.53
N GLY A 113 8.24 -18.67 -1.80
CA GLY A 113 8.89 -18.31 -0.54
C GLY A 113 10.32 -17.78 -0.69
N ILE A 114 10.72 -17.35 -1.88
CA ILE A 114 12.07 -16.86 -2.18
C ILE A 114 12.14 -15.34 -2.40
N GLU A 115 11.07 -14.61 -2.10
CA GLU A 115 10.94 -13.17 -2.35
C GLU A 115 12.16 -12.36 -1.84
N GLN A 116 12.62 -12.64 -0.63
CA GLN A 116 13.71 -11.90 0.00
C GLN A 116 15.04 -11.99 -0.76
N GLN A 117 15.32 -13.14 -1.37
CA GLN A 117 16.53 -13.34 -2.17
C GLN A 117 16.32 -12.91 -3.61
N PHE A 118 15.12 -13.11 -4.14
CA PHE A 118 14.77 -12.85 -5.52
C PHE A 118 14.74 -11.37 -5.86
N VAL A 119 14.13 -10.53 -5.01
CA VAL A 119 13.93 -9.11 -5.32
C VAL A 119 15.26 -8.37 -5.53
N PRO A 120 16.26 -8.46 -4.64
CA PRO A 120 17.56 -7.82 -4.88
C PRO A 120 18.26 -8.34 -6.12
N ALA A 121 18.21 -9.66 -6.38
CA ALA A 121 18.85 -10.26 -7.53
C ALA A 121 18.18 -9.83 -8.85
N ALA A 122 16.83 -9.74 -8.88
CA ALA A 122 16.09 -9.28 -10.05
C ALA A 122 16.39 -7.81 -10.36
N PHE A 123 16.43 -6.95 -9.35
CA PHE A 123 16.86 -5.57 -9.51
C PHE A 123 18.29 -5.49 -10.05
N ASN A 124 19.25 -6.20 -9.45
CA ASN A 124 20.65 -6.21 -9.92
C ASN A 124 20.76 -6.65 -11.37
N THR A 125 20.10 -7.75 -11.73
CA THR A 125 20.14 -8.31 -13.09
C THR A 125 19.57 -7.34 -14.12
N ILE A 126 18.50 -6.63 -13.79
CA ILE A 126 17.88 -5.67 -14.73
C ILE A 126 18.66 -4.35 -14.74
N GLN A 127 19.01 -3.79 -13.60
CA GLN A 127 19.59 -2.45 -13.50
C GLN A 127 21.09 -2.42 -13.84
N ASN A 128 21.84 -3.44 -13.44
CA ASN A 128 23.30 -3.46 -13.58
C ASN A 128 23.79 -4.36 -14.74
N GLU A 129 23.07 -5.47 -15.03
CA GLU A 129 23.46 -6.40 -16.09
C GLU A 129 22.70 -6.15 -17.42
N GLY A 130 21.66 -5.28 -17.39
CA GLY A 130 20.85 -4.96 -18.59
C GLY A 130 19.96 -6.09 -19.09
N ARG A 131 19.74 -7.13 -18.31
CA ARG A 131 18.95 -8.31 -18.66
C ARG A 131 17.51 -8.15 -18.15
N MET A 132 16.56 -7.99 -19.06
CA MET A 132 15.19 -7.59 -18.72
C MET A 132 14.30 -8.67 -18.07
N LEU A 133 14.77 -9.93 -17.96
CA LEU A 133 14.03 -11.04 -17.37
C LEU A 133 12.62 -11.21 -17.97
N THR A 134 12.53 -11.17 -19.30
CA THR A 134 11.26 -11.31 -20.04
C THR A 134 11.15 -12.61 -20.83
N GLY A 135 12.27 -13.24 -21.16
CA GLY A 135 12.34 -14.49 -21.91
C GLY A 135 12.03 -15.71 -21.05
N ASN A 136 11.22 -16.65 -21.56
CA ASN A 136 10.87 -17.85 -20.77
C ASN A 136 12.09 -18.69 -20.40
N THR A 137 13.03 -18.92 -21.33
CA THR A 137 14.26 -19.67 -21.05
C THR A 137 15.16 -18.93 -20.06
N GLU A 138 15.25 -17.62 -20.19
CA GLU A 138 15.99 -16.77 -19.25
C GLU A 138 15.44 -16.86 -17.84
N LEU A 139 14.12 -16.80 -17.70
CA LEU A 139 13.44 -16.93 -16.41
C LEU A 139 13.62 -18.33 -15.79
N GLU A 140 13.49 -19.39 -16.59
CA GLU A 140 13.79 -20.75 -16.12
C GLU A 140 15.22 -20.85 -15.55
N TYR A 141 16.18 -20.19 -16.21
CA TYR A 141 17.57 -20.15 -15.76
C TYR A 141 17.74 -19.31 -14.50
N PHE A 142 17.10 -18.15 -14.46
CA PHE A 142 17.17 -17.22 -13.34
C PHE A 142 16.59 -17.85 -12.06
N PHE A 143 15.41 -18.48 -12.15
CA PHE A 143 14.80 -19.19 -11.00
C PHE A 143 15.62 -20.41 -10.53
N ARG A 144 16.37 -21.06 -11.43
CA ARG A 144 17.28 -22.16 -11.03
C ARG A 144 18.36 -21.69 -10.06
N GLY A 145 18.82 -20.45 -10.15
CA GLY A 145 19.75 -19.85 -9.19
C GLY A 145 19.23 -19.81 -7.74
N PHE A 146 17.92 -20.00 -7.55
CA PHE A 146 17.25 -20.08 -6.24
C PHE A 146 16.79 -21.52 -5.90
N ASN A 147 17.38 -22.53 -6.50
CA ASN A 147 17.02 -23.94 -6.33
C ASN A 147 15.58 -24.27 -6.77
N VAL A 148 15.03 -23.52 -7.71
CA VAL A 148 13.72 -23.76 -8.32
C VAL A 148 13.93 -24.41 -9.69
N ASP A 149 13.59 -25.71 -9.82
CA ASP A 149 13.66 -26.39 -11.09
C ASP A 149 12.60 -25.89 -12.09
N LYS A 150 12.82 -26.19 -13.37
CA LYS A 150 11.98 -25.78 -14.48
C LYS A 150 10.50 -26.16 -14.30
N ASN A 151 10.22 -27.38 -13.82
CA ASN A 151 8.85 -27.88 -13.71
C ASN A 151 8.12 -27.14 -12.58
N LYS A 152 8.80 -26.95 -11.44
CA LYS A 152 8.29 -26.19 -10.32
C LYS A 152 8.05 -24.72 -10.71
N TYR A 153 9.01 -24.09 -11.40
CA TYR A 153 8.84 -22.74 -11.93
C TYR A 153 7.59 -22.63 -12.82
N LYS A 154 7.46 -23.51 -13.83
CA LYS A 154 6.31 -23.52 -14.74
C LYS A 154 4.99 -23.72 -14.00
N ALA A 155 4.93 -24.70 -13.12
CA ALA A 155 3.72 -25.00 -12.35
C ALA A 155 3.26 -23.80 -11.53
N VAL A 156 4.20 -23.12 -10.83
CA VAL A 156 3.86 -21.98 -9.97
C VAL A 156 3.58 -20.72 -10.78
N SER A 157 4.41 -20.39 -11.78
CA SER A 157 4.26 -19.17 -12.59
C SER A 157 2.96 -19.13 -13.40
N THR A 158 2.40 -20.29 -13.74
CA THR A 158 1.10 -20.42 -14.44
C THR A 158 -0.07 -20.76 -13.50
N SER A 159 0.16 -20.78 -12.20
CA SER A 159 -0.88 -21.11 -11.23
C SER A 159 -1.99 -20.07 -11.17
N PHE A 160 -3.18 -20.47 -10.75
CA PHE A 160 -4.28 -19.54 -10.47
C PHE A 160 -3.89 -18.50 -9.42
N GLY A 161 -3.14 -18.89 -8.38
CA GLY A 161 -2.71 -17.98 -7.32
C GLY A 161 -1.86 -16.82 -7.83
N VAL A 162 -0.88 -17.09 -8.70
CA VAL A 162 -0.03 -16.05 -9.30
C VAL A 162 -0.84 -15.15 -10.23
N ARG A 163 -1.67 -15.72 -11.12
CA ARG A 163 -2.53 -14.91 -12.00
C ARG A 163 -3.46 -13.99 -11.20
N ASN A 164 -4.15 -14.55 -10.21
CA ASN A 164 -5.03 -13.76 -9.34
C ASN A 164 -4.27 -12.65 -8.60
N ALA A 165 -3.04 -12.90 -8.14
CA ALA A 165 -2.24 -11.87 -7.48
C ALA A 165 -1.88 -10.72 -8.42
N VAL A 166 -1.55 -11.00 -9.69
CA VAL A 166 -1.33 -9.97 -10.73
C VAL A 166 -2.62 -9.20 -11.01
N ASP A 167 -3.76 -9.87 -11.13
CA ASP A 167 -5.06 -9.22 -11.36
C ASP A 167 -5.48 -8.32 -10.18
N GLN A 168 -5.19 -8.74 -8.94
CA GLN A 168 -5.46 -7.91 -7.76
C GLN A 168 -4.53 -6.68 -7.71
N ALA A 169 -3.26 -6.82 -8.11
CA ALA A 169 -2.36 -5.68 -8.24
C ALA A 169 -2.87 -4.69 -9.31
N ASP A 170 -3.33 -5.18 -10.46
CA ASP A 170 -3.88 -4.36 -11.53
C ASP A 170 -5.14 -3.58 -11.09
N LYS A 171 -6.04 -4.23 -10.35
CA LYS A 171 -7.22 -3.57 -9.76
C LYS A 171 -6.84 -2.46 -8.78
N LYS A 172 -5.88 -2.72 -7.88
CA LYS A 172 -5.38 -1.73 -6.93
C LYS A 172 -4.74 -0.54 -7.66
N MET A 173 -3.89 -0.81 -8.67
CA MET A 173 -3.28 0.26 -9.48
C MET A 173 -4.30 1.19 -10.12
N LYS A 174 -5.42 0.66 -10.62
CA LYS A 174 -6.52 1.45 -11.18
C LYS A 174 -7.29 2.26 -10.14
N GLN A 175 -7.32 1.80 -8.90
CA GLN A 175 -7.98 2.50 -7.80
C GLN A 175 -7.14 3.64 -7.24
N TRP A 176 -5.80 3.58 -7.39
CA TRP A 176 -4.87 4.59 -6.91
C TRP A 176 -4.54 5.70 -7.94
N GLN A 177 -5.19 5.70 -9.09
CA GLN A 177 -5.04 6.71 -10.17
C GLN A 177 -6.03 7.86 -10.02
#